data_5dcf44ed1bfa6fd49c0f375b4519ce31
#
_entry.id   5dcf44ed1bfa6fd49c0f375b4519ce31
#
_cell.length_a   1.000
_cell.length_b   1.000
_cell.length_c   1.000
_cell.angle_alpha   90.00
_cell.angle_beta   90.00
_cell.angle_gamma   90.00
#
_symmetry.space_group_name_H-M   'P 1'
#
loop_
_entity.id
_entity.type
_entity.pdbx_description
1 polymer ?
#
loop_
_entity_poly.entity_id
_entity_poly.type
_entity_poly.pdbx_seq_one_letter_code
_entity_poly.pdbx_strand_id
1 'polypeptide(L)'
;KMKDEKELPLTWKGDGENPVVIFRGGSNDPGQFYFGGKGGRATVSHGNMDAGSFIFELDGIRWVVDPGNQSYHEIEKTGFNLWGNCQDCQRWTLLTKNNFGHSTLTVNNALHVNNGFASIKNFKGGEKPEATFDMSGVFGGKLKSATRKFLKEDNRSVLIEDKFQLSDSTQLIT
;
A
#
# COMPACT_ATOMS: atom_id res chain seq x y z
N LYS A 1 -37.94 -12.82 -1.84
CA LYS A 1 -36.84 -13.79 -1.62
C LYS A 1 -35.56 -12.96 -1.50
N MET A 2 -35.02 -12.83 -0.29
CA MET A 2 -33.67 -12.32 -0.09
C MET A 2 -32.73 -13.30 -0.82
N LYS A 3 -31.88 -12.77 -1.71
CA LYS A 3 -30.76 -13.54 -2.24
C LYS A 3 -29.86 -13.89 -1.07
N ASP A 4 -29.46 -15.16 -0.96
CA ASP A 4 -28.38 -15.55 -0.03
C ASP A 4 -27.17 -14.65 -0.33
N GLU A 5 -26.88 -13.73 0.58
CA GLU A 5 -25.67 -12.91 0.50
C GLU A 5 -24.50 -13.86 0.69
N LYS A 6 -23.75 -14.08 -0.37
CA LYS A 6 -22.53 -14.87 -0.31
C LYS A 6 -21.56 -14.22 0.66
N GLU A 7 -21.19 -14.96 1.69
CA GLU A 7 -20.19 -14.50 2.64
C GLU A 7 -18.87 -14.15 1.91
N LEU A 8 -18.34 -12.97 2.21
CA LEU A 8 -17.09 -12.53 1.59
C LEU A 8 -15.92 -13.37 2.13
N PRO A 9 -14.92 -13.71 1.30
CA PRO A 9 -13.78 -14.49 1.76
C PRO A 9 -13.00 -13.73 2.85
N LEU A 10 -12.52 -14.45 3.87
CA LEU A 10 -11.74 -13.88 4.96
C LEU A 10 -10.40 -13.31 4.47
N THR A 11 -9.89 -13.87 3.40
CA THR A 11 -8.62 -13.44 2.79
C THR A 11 -8.76 -13.36 1.29
N TRP A 12 -8.15 -12.35 0.71
CA TRP A 12 -8.12 -12.19 -0.74
C TRP A 12 -6.75 -11.66 -1.19
N LYS A 13 -6.30 -12.12 -2.34
CA LYS A 13 -5.09 -11.66 -3.01
C LYS A 13 -5.42 -11.38 -4.48
N GLY A 14 -5.08 -10.21 -4.96
CA GLY A 14 -5.06 -9.85 -6.37
C GLY A 14 -3.63 -9.58 -6.83
N ASP A 15 -3.22 -10.22 -7.91
CA ASP A 15 -1.95 -9.96 -8.60
C ASP A 15 -2.18 -8.98 -9.77
N GLY A 16 -1.12 -8.62 -10.49
CA GLY A 16 -1.17 -7.74 -11.65
C GLY A 16 -0.42 -6.43 -11.41
N GLU A 17 -0.84 -5.36 -12.08
CA GLU A 17 -0.16 -4.06 -11.98
C GLU A 17 -0.38 -3.34 -10.65
N ASN A 18 -1.47 -3.68 -9.94
CA ASN A 18 -1.79 -3.18 -8.61
C ASN A 18 -2.04 -4.37 -7.66
N PRO A 19 -1.00 -5.09 -7.21
CA PRO A 19 -1.16 -6.19 -6.27
C PRO A 19 -1.78 -5.68 -4.96
N VAL A 20 -2.80 -6.40 -4.49
CA VAL A 20 -3.52 -6.05 -3.26
C VAL A 20 -3.76 -7.31 -2.43
N VAL A 21 -3.68 -7.20 -1.13
CA VAL A 21 -4.13 -8.22 -0.19
C VAL A 21 -5.19 -7.65 0.73
N ILE A 22 -6.18 -8.47 1.08
CA ILE A 22 -7.24 -8.12 2.03
C ILE A 22 -7.34 -9.21 3.07
N PHE A 23 -7.38 -8.84 4.35
CA PHE A 23 -7.68 -9.71 5.47
C PHE A 23 -8.91 -9.17 6.18
N ARG A 24 -9.85 -10.08 6.53
CA ARG A 24 -11.10 -9.71 7.21
C ARG A 24 -11.28 -10.52 8.47
N GLY A 25 -12.12 -10.04 9.38
CA GLY A 25 -12.79 -10.86 10.37
C GLY A 25 -13.89 -11.70 9.74
N GLY A 26 -14.36 -12.73 10.41
CA GLY A 26 -15.53 -13.49 10.00
C GLY A 26 -16.83 -12.70 10.21
N SER A 27 -17.94 -13.21 9.68
CA SER A 27 -19.28 -12.60 9.83
C SER A 27 -19.70 -12.41 11.29
N ASN A 28 -19.16 -13.23 12.21
CA ASN A 28 -19.39 -13.16 13.65
C ASN A 28 -18.27 -12.41 14.40
N ASP A 29 -17.34 -11.76 13.71
CA ASP A 29 -16.30 -10.96 14.34
C ASP A 29 -16.90 -9.64 14.86
N PRO A 30 -17.02 -9.44 16.19
CA PRO A 30 -17.59 -8.24 16.76
C PRO A 30 -16.75 -6.99 16.47
N GLY A 31 -15.46 -7.18 16.23
CA GLY A 31 -14.53 -6.08 15.91
C GLY A 31 -14.56 -5.64 14.46
N GLN A 32 -15.23 -6.39 13.57
CA GLN A 32 -15.28 -6.08 12.14
C GLN A 32 -13.88 -5.79 11.56
N PHE A 33 -12.92 -6.64 11.89
CA PHE A 33 -11.53 -6.50 11.45
C PHE A 33 -11.45 -6.39 9.92
N TYR A 34 -10.81 -5.32 9.45
CA TYR A 34 -10.50 -5.15 8.04
C TYR A 34 -9.08 -4.60 7.87
N PHE A 35 -8.31 -5.24 7.03
CA PHE A 35 -6.98 -4.83 6.63
C PHE A 35 -6.84 -4.92 5.11
N GLY A 36 -6.25 -3.89 4.51
CA GLY A 36 -5.88 -3.87 3.09
C GLY A 36 -4.45 -3.41 2.92
N GLY A 37 -3.63 -4.18 2.20
CA GLY A 37 -2.26 -3.83 1.86
C GLY A 37 -2.06 -3.80 0.35
N LYS A 38 -1.21 -2.90 -0.15
CA LYS A 38 -1.04 -2.63 -1.58
C LYS A 38 0.43 -2.64 -1.99
N GLY A 39 0.69 -3.19 -3.18
CA GLY A 39 1.95 -3.07 -3.92
C GLY A 39 1.79 -2.25 -5.20
N GLY A 40 2.49 -2.66 -6.27
CA GLY A 40 2.39 -2.04 -7.58
C GLY A 40 3.42 -0.94 -7.86
N ARG A 41 3.11 -0.08 -8.82
CA ARG A 41 3.96 1.04 -9.26
C ARG A 41 3.12 2.29 -9.48
N ALA A 42 3.78 3.45 -9.42
CA ALA A 42 3.10 4.73 -9.54
C ALA A 42 2.65 5.10 -10.97
N THR A 43 3.24 4.49 -12.00
CA THR A 43 2.98 4.84 -13.42
C THR A 43 1.77 4.16 -14.03
N VAL A 44 1.03 3.36 -13.27
CA VAL A 44 -0.27 2.84 -13.74
C VAL A 44 -1.31 3.96 -13.80
N SER A 45 -2.39 3.73 -14.55
CA SER A 45 -3.50 4.70 -14.61
C SER A 45 -4.00 5.02 -13.20
N HIS A 46 -4.08 6.32 -12.88
CA HIS A 46 -4.45 6.83 -11.54
C HIS A 46 -3.53 6.38 -10.39
N GLY A 47 -2.34 5.83 -10.69
CA GLY A 47 -1.40 5.33 -9.69
C GLY A 47 -0.81 6.44 -8.81
N ASN A 48 -0.36 6.06 -7.61
CA ASN A 48 0.36 6.90 -6.65
C ASN A 48 1.68 6.21 -6.26
N MET A 49 2.60 6.93 -5.63
CA MET A 49 3.78 6.35 -5.00
C MET A 49 3.42 5.74 -3.63
N ASP A 50 2.50 4.79 -3.64
CA ASP A 50 1.87 4.20 -2.47
C ASP A 50 2.19 2.70 -2.29
N ALA A 51 3.23 2.21 -2.96
CA ALA A 51 3.68 0.83 -2.83
C ALA A 51 4.04 0.50 -1.38
N GLY A 52 3.48 -0.59 -0.84
CA GLY A 52 3.62 -1.00 0.56
C GLY A 52 2.68 -0.27 1.54
N SER A 53 1.82 0.63 1.06
CA SER A 53 0.82 1.27 1.92
C SER A 53 -0.27 0.28 2.37
N PHE A 54 -0.93 0.62 3.45
CA PHE A 54 -2.00 -0.19 4.02
C PHE A 54 -3.04 0.67 4.74
N ILE A 55 -4.22 0.09 4.91
CA ILE A 55 -5.30 0.61 5.75
C ILE A 55 -5.69 -0.44 6.79
N PHE A 56 -6.14 0.02 7.94
CA PHE A 56 -6.59 -0.85 9.02
C PHE A 56 -7.85 -0.28 9.69
N GLU A 57 -8.88 -1.12 9.79
CA GLU A 57 -10.14 -0.79 10.47
C GLU A 57 -10.45 -1.85 11.52
N LEU A 58 -10.92 -1.40 12.68
CA LEU A 58 -11.33 -2.23 13.79
C LEU A 58 -12.39 -1.50 14.63
N ASP A 59 -13.41 -2.22 15.09
CA ASP A 59 -14.51 -1.69 15.90
C ASP A 59 -15.24 -0.50 15.21
N GLY A 60 -15.34 -0.53 13.88
CA GLY A 60 -15.93 0.54 13.08
C GLY A 60 -15.08 1.82 12.98
N ILE A 61 -13.85 1.79 13.49
CA ILE A 61 -12.90 2.91 13.44
C ILE A 61 -11.78 2.58 12.45
N ARG A 62 -11.49 3.52 11.56
CA ARG A 62 -10.33 3.44 10.66
C ARG A 62 -9.10 3.98 11.39
N TRP A 63 -8.26 3.09 11.91
CA TRP A 63 -7.05 3.42 12.66
C TRP A 63 -5.89 3.85 11.77
N VAL A 64 -5.78 3.24 10.59
CA VAL A 64 -4.80 3.64 9.58
C VAL A 64 -5.56 4.00 8.31
N VAL A 65 -5.39 5.23 7.88
CA VAL A 65 -6.08 5.81 6.73
C VAL A 65 -5.10 6.06 5.59
N ASP A 66 -5.61 6.04 4.37
CA ASP A 66 -4.96 6.63 3.21
C ASP A 66 -5.52 8.04 3.00
N PRO A 67 -4.72 9.04 2.54
CA PRO A 67 -5.21 10.40 2.33
C PRO A 67 -6.28 10.48 1.24
N GLY A 68 -6.46 9.40 0.48
CA GLY A 68 -7.46 9.31 -0.57
C GLY A 68 -7.11 10.14 -1.79
N ASN A 69 -8.14 10.63 -2.46
CA ASN A 69 -7.97 11.36 -3.71
C ASN A 69 -8.61 12.76 -3.61
N GLN A 70 -7.98 13.71 -4.28
CA GLN A 70 -8.50 15.05 -4.47
C GLN A 70 -9.30 15.14 -5.78
N SER A 71 -10.22 16.10 -5.88
CA SER A 71 -10.94 16.36 -7.12
C SER A 71 -9.96 16.72 -8.24
N TYR A 72 -9.88 15.92 -9.28
CA TYR A 72 -9.03 16.19 -10.44
C TYR A 72 -9.39 17.50 -11.11
N HIS A 73 -10.68 17.79 -11.26
CA HIS A 73 -11.16 19.05 -11.82
C HIS A 73 -10.63 20.26 -11.05
N GLU A 74 -10.65 20.22 -9.71
CA GLU A 74 -10.17 21.33 -8.89
C GLU A 74 -8.65 21.53 -9.00
N ILE A 75 -7.90 20.47 -9.24
CA ILE A 75 -6.46 20.53 -9.47
C ILE A 75 -6.17 21.07 -10.87
N GLU A 76 -6.80 20.49 -11.89
CA GLU A 76 -6.52 20.80 -13.30
C GLU A 76 -6.90 22.23 -13.69
N LYS A 77 -7.99 22.78 -13.14
CA LYS A 77 -8.40 24.17 -13.39
C LYS A 77 -7.36 25.21 -12.98
N THR A 78 -6.40 24.85 -12.14
CA THR A 78 -5.28 25.72 -11.75
C THR A 78 -4.13 25.69 -12.76
N GLY A 79 -4.21 24.89 -13.84
CA GLY A 79 -3.12 24.64 -14.78
C GLY A 79 -2.09 23.63 -14.29
N PHE A 80 -2.38 22.91 -13.20
CA PHE A 80 -1.49 21.90 -12.64
C PHE A 80 -1.43 20.65 -13.53
N ASN A 81 -0.20 20.18 -13.86
CA ASN A 81 -0.01 18.98 -14.66
C ASN A 81 -0.13 17.72 -13.79
N LEU A 82 -1.35 17.20 -13.71
CA LEU A 82 -1.69 16.02 -12.90
C LEU A 82 -1.27 14.68 -13.54
N TRP A 83 -1.09 14.64 -14.88
CA TRP A 83 -0.99 13.38 -15.64
C TRP A 83 0.43 13.01 -16.08
N GLY A 84 1.42 13.81 -15.71
CA GLY A 84 2.81 13.49 -16.02
C GLY A 84 3.29 12.22 -15.34
N ASN A 85 4.04 11.36 -16.06
CA ASN A 85 4.55 10.08 -15.57
C ASN A 85 6.09 10.04 -15.43
N CYS A 86 6.79 11.18 -15.64
CA CYS A 86 8.23 11.27 -15.38
C CYS A 86 8.53 11.23 -13.87
N GLN A 87 9.77 10.91 -13.49
CA GLN A 87 10.19 10.85 -12.07
C GLN A 87 10.03 12.22 -11.38
N ASP A 88 10.34 13.30 -12.10
CA ASP A 88 10.28 14.67 -11.56
C ASP A 88 9.02 15.43 -12.00
N CYS A 89 7.96 14.70 -12.40
CA CYS A 89 6.71 15.32 -12.82
C CYS A 89 6.01 16.02 -11.66
N GLN A 90 5.34 17.13 -11.99
CA GLN A 90 4.66 18.00 -11.02
C GLN A 90 3.66 17.26 -10.14
N ARG A 91 3.00 16.21 -10.63
CA ARG A 91 2.02 15.42 -9.83
C ARG A 91 2.59 14.88 -8.55
N TRP A 92 3.89 14.59 -8.49
CA TRP A 92 4.55 14.03 -7.30
C TRP A 92 4.84 15.08 -6.22
N THR A 93 4.51 16.35 -6.45
CA THR A 93 4.51 17.38 -5.39
C THR A 93 3.26 17.34 -4.52
N LEU A 94 2.20 16.63 -4.98
CA LEU A 94 0.99 16.44 -4.19
C LEU A 94 1.18 15.33 -3.15
N LEU A 95 0.87 15.62 -1.90
CA LEU A 95 0.97 14.66 -0.79
C LEU A 95 0.12 13.40 -1.02
N THR A 96 -1.02 13.54 -1.68
CA THR A 96 -1.91 12.43 -2.04
C THR A 96 -1.41 11.59 -3.23
N LYS A 97 -0.28 11.95 -3.83
CA LYS A 97 0.30 11.26 -4.99
C LYS A 97 1.70 10.72 -4.73
N ASN A 98 2.43 11.29 -3.79
CA ASN A 98 3.78 10.87 -3.44
C ASN A 98 3.82 9.97 -2.19
N ASN A 99 4.95 9.32 -1.93
CA ASN A 99 5.11 8.38 -0.81
C ASN A 99 5.05 9.03 0.58
N PHE A 100 5.22 10.34 0.69
CA PHE A 100 5.19 11.01 2.01
C PHE A 100 3.78 11.07 2.61
N GLY A 101 2.73 10.95 1.80
CA GLY A 101 1.34 10.93 2.25
C GLY A 101 0.79 9.55 2.57
N HIS A 102 1.55 8.48 2.35
CA HIS A 102 1.07 7.11 2.47
C HIS A 102 1.80 6.34 3.58
N SER A 103 1.17 5.28 4.10
CA SER A 103 1.76 4.41 5.15
C SER A 103 2.80 3.46 4.57
N THR A 104 3.89 4.01 4.04
CA THR A 104 4.98 3.26 3.41
C THR A 104 6.34 3.77 3.85
N LEU A 105 7.40 2.99 3.61
CA LEU A 105 8.77 3.40 3.93
C LEU A 105 9.22 4.54 3.01
N THR A 106 9.96 5.47 3.58
CA THR A 106 10.70 6.51 2.86
C THR A 106 12.18 6.36 3.14
N VAL A 107 13.02 6.46 2.10
CA VAL A 107 14.48 6.32 2.21
C VAL A 107 15.14 7.62 1.75
N ASN A 108 16.02 8.18 2.57
CA ASN A 108 16.76 9.44 2.33
C ASN A 108 15.86 10.64 2.03
N ASN A 109 14.64 10.69 2.60
CA ASN A 109 13.64 11.72 2.28
C ASN A 109 13.40 11.88 0.75
N ALA A 110 13.50 10.77 0.01
CA ALA A 110 13.34 10.77 -1.44
C ALA A 110 11.99 10.19 -1.87
N LEU A 111 11.53 10.62 -3.03
CA LEU A 111 10.41 9.99 -3.72
C LEU A 111 10.74 8.54 -4.07
N HIS A 112 9.73 7.68 -4.06
CA HIS A 112 9.82 6.37 -4.69
C HIS A 112 10.14 6.51 -6.18
N VAL A 113 10.79 5.50 -6.74
CA VAL A 113 10.96 5.42 -8.20
C VAL A 113 9.60 5.16 -8.84
N ASN A 114 9.17 6.02 -9.74
CA ASN A 114 7.84 5.97 -10.32
C ASN A 114 7.54 4.67 -11.08
N ASN A 115 8.54 4.06 -11.71
CA ASN A 115 8.47 2.74 -12.36
C ASN A 115 8.85 1.58 -11.43
N GLY A 116 9.30 1.87 -10.21
CA GLY A 116 9.62 0.83 -9.23
C GLY A 116 8.37 0.02 -8.88
N PHE A 117 8.50 -1.31 -8.90
CA PHE A 117 7.36 -2.21 -8.70
C PHE A 117 7.51 -3.00 -7.41
N ALA A 118 6.44 -3.00 -6.61
CA ALA A 118 6.33 -3.86 -5.43
C ALA A 118 5.39 -5.03 -5.73
N SER A 119 5.92 -6.25 -5.71
CA SER A 119 5.17 -7.49 -5.99
C SER A 119 4.82 -8.25 -4.72
N ILE A 120 3.76 -9.05 -4.75
CA ILE A 120 3.50 -10.04 -3.71
C ILE A 120 4.45 -11.21 -3.91
N LYS A 121 5.39 -11.39 -2.99
CA LYS A 121 6.39 -12.46 -3.00
C LYS A 121 5.88 -13.74 -2.33
N ASN A 122 5.08 -13.58 -1.28
CA ASN A 122 4.47 -14.70 -0.55
C ASN A 122 3.08 -14.30 -0.08
N PHE A 123 2.17 -15.29 -0.06
CA PHE A 123 0.82 -15.14 0.46
C PHE A 123 0.36 -16.45 1.09
N LYS A 124 -0.16 -16.39 2.30
CA LYS A 124 -0.78 -17.50 3.01
C LYS A 124 -2.13 -17.05 3.54
N GLY A 125 -3.18 -17.78 3.18
CA GLY A 125 -4.51 -17.59 3.73
C GLY A 125 -4.72 -18.31 5.06
N GLY A 126 -5.98 -18.40 5.50
CA GLY A 126 -6.38 -19.10 6.72
C GLY A 126 -6.69 -18.14 7.87
N GLU A 127 -6.67 -18.64 9.10
CA GLU A 127 -7.03 -17.86 10.30
C GLU A 127 -6.04 -16.75 10.63
N LYS A 128 -4.75 -17.00 10.37
CA LYS A 128 -3.65 -16.04 10.52
C LYS A 128 -3.01 -15.79 9.14
N PRO A 129 -3.70 -15.04 8.28
CA PRO A 129 -3.19 -14.78 6.93
C PRO A 129 -1.97 -13.87 6.99
N GLU A 130 -1.05 -14.11 6.06
CA GLU A 130 0.14 -13.29 5.87
C GLU A 130 0.41 -13.02 4.40
N ALA A 131 1.01 -11.87 4.13
CA ALA A 131 1.50 -11.50 2.81
C ALA A 131 2.84 -10.79 2.93
N THR A 132 3.77 -11.09 2.04
CA THR A 132 5.06 -10.40 1.96
C THR A 132 5.19 -9.76 0.59
N PHE A 133 5.43 -8.46 0.59
CA PHE A 133 5.72 -7.68 -0.60
C PHE A 133 7.23 -7.50 -0.77
N ASP A 134 7.74 -7.70 -1.97
CA ASP A 134 9.09 -7.26 -2.34
C ASP A 134 9.01 -5.82 -2.81
N MET A 135 9.61 -4.92 -2.05
CA MET A 135 9.61 -3.49 -2.28
C MET A 135 10.94 -2.97 -2.82
N SER A 136 11.91 -3.84 -3.09
CA SER A 136 13.28 -3.46 -3.46
C SER A 136 13.32 -2.50 -4.65
N GLY A 137 12.44 -2.72 -5.64
CA GLY A 137 12.38 -1.91 -6.86
C GLY A 137 11.95 -0.46 -6.66
N VAL A 138 11.26 -0.11 -5.56
CA VAL A 138 10.69 1.24 -5.39
C VAL A 138 11.68 2.25 -4.81
N PHE A 139 12.86 1.81 -4.32
CA PHE A 139 13.83 2.68 -3.65
C PHE A 139 15.03 3.11 -4.52
N GLY A 140 15.08 2.70 -5.80
CA GLY A 140 16.10 3.15 -6.76
C GLY A 140 17.52 2.83 -6.32
N GLY A 141 17.76 1.64 -5.75
CA GLY A 141 19.08 1.21 -5.28
C GLY A 141 19.54 1.82 -3.95
N LYS A 142 18.72 2.68 -3.32
CA LYS A 142 19.01 3.21 -1.96
C LYS A 142 18.92 2.13 -0.88
N LEU A 143 18.22 1.03 -1.15
CA LEU A 143 18.30 -0.23 -0.41
C LEU A 143 18.71 -1.35 -1.35
N LYS A 144 19.56 -2.28 -0.89
CA LYS A 144 19.92 -3.49 -1.64
C LYS A 144 18.76 -4.45 -1.75
N SER A 145 17.96 -4.53 -0.70
CA SER A 145 16.70 -5.26 -0.69
C SER A 145 15.74 -4.65 0.33
N ALA A 146 14.44 -4.78 0.10
CA ALA A 146 13.41 -4.42 1.06
C ALA A 146 12.19 -5.31 0.89
N THR A 147 11.66 -5.82 2.01
CA THR A 147 10.39 -6.54 2.05
C THR A 147 9.53 -5.99 3.17
N ARG A 148 8.22 -5.91 2.93
CA ARG A 148 7.22 -5.61 3.95
C ARG A 148 6.29 -6.80 4.10
N LYS A 149 6.18 -7.31 5.32
CA LYS A 149 5.26 -8.39 5.67
C LYS A 149 4.07 -7.82 6.43
N PHE A 150 2.88 -8.24 6.06
CA PHE A 150 1.64 -8.07 6.78
C PHE A 150 1.20 -9.40 7.35
N LEU A 151 0.90 -9.46 8.64
CA LEU A 151 0.44 -10.64 9.32
C LEU A 151 -0.75 -10.30 10.23
N LYS A 152 -1.91 -10.88 9.97
CA LYS A 152 -3.02 -10.85 10.93
C LYS A 152 -2.69 -11.81 12.07
N GLU A 153 -2.38 -11.29 13.25
CA GLU A 153 -2.03 -12.12 14.40
C GLU A 153 -3.27 -12.72 15.07
N ASP A 154 -4.32 -11.91 15.16
CA ASP A 154 -5.63 -12.30 15.69
C ASP A 154 -6.74 -11.41 15.10
N ASN A 155 -7.94 -11.40 15.69
CA ASN A 155 -9.05 -10.57 15.21
C ASN A 155 -8.98 -9.10 15.69
N ARG A 156 -7.90 -8.68 16.33
CA ARG A 156 -7.73 -7.30 16.83
C ARG A 156 -6.39 -6.68 16.47
N SER A 157 -5.46 -7.44 15.89
CA SER A 157 -4.11 -6.98 15.61
C SER A 157 -3.57 -7.42 14.27
N VAL A 158 -2.77 -6.54 13.67
CA VAL A 158 -1.95 -6.81 12.49
C VAL A 158 -0.51 -6.40 12.79
N LEU A 159 0.42 -7.30 12.49
CA LEU A 159 1.85 -7.01 12.53
C LEU A 159 2.32 -6.54 11.16
N ILE A 160 3.02 -5.42 11.13
CA ILE A 160 3.75 -4.92 9.97
C ILE A 160 5.24 -5.09 10.25
N GLU A 161 5.92 -5.90 9.45
CA GLU A 161 7.37 -6.14 9.60
C GLU A 161 8.10 -5.72 8.34
N ASP A 162 9.04 -4.79 8.46
CA ASP A 162 9.93 -4.37 7.39
C ASP A 162 11.32 -4.97 7.58
N LYS A 163 11.82 -5.66 6.54
CA LYS A 163 13.18 -6.16 6.48
C LYS A 163 13.89 -5.56 5.29
N PHE A 164 15.07 -5.00 5.52
CA PHE A 164 15.84 -4.36 4.47
C PHE A 164 17.36 -4.53 4.66
N GLN A 165 18.06 -4.47 3.53
CA GLN A 165 19.52 -4.39 3.50
C GLN A 165 19.95 -3.02 3.00
N LEU A 166 20.79 -2.35 3.78
CA LEU A 166 21.30 -1.03 3.44
C LEU A 166 22.23 -1.10 2.23
N SER A 167 22.23 -0.09 1.40
CA SER A 167 23.25 0.19 0.40
C SER A 167 24.21 1.24 0.95
N ASP A 168 25.31 1.48 0.23
CA ASP A 168 26.30 2.49 0.62
C ASP A 168 25.74 3.92 0.54
N SER A 169 24.62 4.10 -0.16
CA SER A 169 23.91 5.37 -0.30
C SER A 169 22.77 5.58 0.72
N THR A 170 22.49 4.60 1.58
CA THR A 170 21.44 4.72 2.59
C THR A 170 21.87 5.61 3.72
N GLN A 171 21.12 6.68 4.00
CA GLN A 171 21.40 7.63 5.07
C GLN A 171 20.30 7.67 6.12
N LEU A 172 19.04 7.53 5.70
CA LEU A 172 17.86 7.65 6.54
C LEU A 172 16.76 6.73 6.06
N ILE A 173 16.05 6.09 6.98
CA ILE A 173 14.80 5.35 6.73
C ILE A 173 13.74 5.87 7.68
N THR A 174 12.57 6.21 7.16
CA THR A 174 11.38 6.65 7.90
C THR A 174 10.13 5.97 7.41
#